data_d7b132cc598c6f9bf060cafeebd8bfab
#
_entry.id   d7b132cc598c6f9bf060cafeebd8bfab
#
_cell.length_a   1.000
_cell.length_b   1.000
_cell.length_c   1.000
_cell.angle_alpha   90.00
_cell.angle_beta   90.00
_cell.angle_gamma   90.00
#
_symmetry.space_group_name_H-M   'P 1'
#
loop_
_entity.id
_entity.type
_entity.pdbx_description
1 polymer ?
#
loop_
_entity_poly.entity_id
_entity_poly.type
_entity_poly.pdbx_seq_one_letter_code
_entity_poly.pdbx_strand_id
1 'polypeptide(L)'
;IVRDHDTDNFQRRKDKLADITNELNKKWGENTIELHIKDQYFNMKNIVEEHMHLIDNAKLACERTGLTPIVSPIRGGTDGCQLSFRGLPCPDIGTGGHGYHGPYEHISVQSMDKVVDMMIELVKIYSTFSV
;
A
#
# COMPACT_ATOMS: atom_id res chain seq x y z
N ILE A 1 -9.25 1.19 -13.76
CA ILE A 1 -8.30 1.68 -12.74
C ILE A 1 -6.90 1.36 -13.20
N VAL A 2 -6.02 2.38 -13.25
CA VAL A 2 -4.58 2.21 -13.53
C VAL A 2 -3.86 2.05 -12.19
N ARG A 3 -2.96 1.05 -12.10
CA ARG A 3 -2.15 0.78 -10.91
C ARG A 3 -0.75 0.35 -11.30
N ASP A 4 0.24 0.83 -10.59
CA ASP A 4 1.62 0.33 -10.62
C ASP A 4 2.30 0.69 -9.29
N HIS A 5 3.27 -0.13 -8.87
CA HIS A 5 4.08 0.13 -7.68
C HIS A 5 5.26 1.06 -7.98
N ASP A 6 5.62 1.16 -9.25
CA ASP A 6 6.65 2.05 -9.76
C ASP A 6 6.01 3.31 -10.35
N THR A 7 6.48 4.48 -9.91
CA THR A 7 5.89 5.77 -10.27
C THR A 7 6.04 6.07 -11.77
N ASP A 8 7.18 5.71 -12.36
CA ASP A 8 7.42 5.97 -13.79
C ASP A 8 6.58 5.04 -14.67
N ASN A 9 6.44 3.77 -14.26
CA ASN A 9 5.52 2.83 -14.90
C ASN A 9 4.08 3.28 -14.79
N PHE A 10 3.69 3.79 -13.63
CA PHE A 10 2.33 4.32 -13.41
C PHE A 10 2.06 5.50 -14.37
N GLN A 11 2.99 6.43 -14.52
CA GLN A 11 2.84 7.54 -15.44
C GLN A 11 2.78 7.05 -16.90
N ARG A 12 3.69 6.16 -17.32
CA ARG A 12 3.67 5.57 -18.67
C ARG A 12 2.36 4.88 -19.03
N ARG A 13 1.71 4.24 -18.05
CA ARG A 13 0.39 3.61 -18.25
C ARG A 13 -0.70 4.65 -18.49
N LYS A 14 -0.67 5.78 -17.79
CA LYS A 14 -1.61 6.89 -17.99
C LYS A 14 -1.40 7.53 -19.38
N ASP A 15 -0.16 7.78 -19.74
CA ASP A 15 0.21 8.35 -21.06
C ASP A 15 -0.27 7.44 -22.18
N LYS A 16 -0.06 6.14 -22.04
CA LYS A 16 -0.54 5.16 -23.04
C LYS A 16 -2.07 5.15 -23.19
N LEU A 17 -2.83 5.36 -22.12
CA LEU A 17 -4.28 5.52 -22.23
C LEU A 17 -4.66 6.77 -23.00
N ALA A 18 -3.96 7.88 -22.76
CA ALA A 18 -4.18 9.11 -23.51
C ALA A 18 -3.87 8.94 -24.99
N ASP A 19 -2.77 8.27 -25.34
CA ASP A 19 -2.40 7.98 -26.73
C ASP A 19 -3.46 7.12 -27.42
N ILE A 20 -3.90 6.02 -26.78
CA ILE A 20 -4.95 5.15 -27.32
C ILE A 20 -6.24 5.94 -27.55
N THR A 21 -6.63 6.78 -26.59
CA THR A 21 -7.82 7.62 -26.71
C THR A 21 -7.70 8.56 -27.91
N ASN A 22 -6.55 9.22 -28.10
CA ASN A 22 -6.29 10.10 -29.22
C ASN A 22 -6.33 9.36 -30.57
N GLU A 23 -5.75 8.16 -30.65
CA GLU A 23 -5.81 7.32 -31.85
C GLU A 23 -7.22 6.90 -32.21
N LEU A 24 -8.02 6.50 -31.21
CA LEU A 24 -9.40 6.11 -31.43
C LEU A 24 -10.26 7.31 -31.85
N ASN A 25 -10.06 8.47 -31.26
CA ASN A 25 -10.75 9.70 -31.65
C ASN A 25 -10.40 10.13 -33.09
N LYS A 26 -9.14 9.99 -33.51
CA LYS A 26 -8.76 10.21 -34.91
C LYS A 26 -9.45 9.27 -35.88
N LYS A 27 -9.65 8.01 -35.46
CA LYS A 27 -10.24 6.97 -36.32
C LYS A 27 -11.76 7.06 -36.40
N TRP A 28 -12.43 7.35 -35.30
CA TRP A 28 -13.89 7.25 -35.18
C TRP A 28 -14.62 8.60 -35.09
N GLY A 29 -13.89 9.70 -35.04
CA GLY A 29 -14.38 11.07 -34.94
C GLY A 29 -13.97 11.73 -33.62
N GLU A 30 -13.80 13.05 -33.65
CA GLU A 30 -13.44 13.84 -32.47
C GLU A 30 -14.47 13.63 -31.33
N ASN A 31 -13.97 13.53 -30.10
CA ASN A 31 -14.79 13.35 -28.90
C ASN A 31 -15.61 12.05 -28.84
N THR A 32 -15.27 11.03 -29.63
CA THR A 32 -15.88 9.69 -29.48
C THR A 32 -15.58 9.09 -28.12
N ILE A 33 -14.39 9.36 -27.57
CA ILE A 33 -13.97 8.96 -26.23
C ILE A 33 -13.50 10.21 -25.48
N GLU A 34 -14.09 10.44 -24.31
CA GLU A 34 -13.63 11.45 -23.37
C GLU A 34 -12.87 10.75 -22.23
N LEU A 35 -11.58 11.07 -22.07
CA LEU A 35 -10.73 10.46 -21.06
C LEU A 35 -10.52 11.40 -19.88
N HIS A 36 -11.03 10.99 -18.72
CA HIS A 36 -10.80 11.67 -17.44
C HIS A 36 -9.86 10.84 -16.58
N ILE A 37 -8.68 11.37 -16.28
CA ILE A 37 -7.71 10.75 -15.36
C ILE A 37 -7.68 11.57 -14.07
N LYS A 38 -7.93 10.90 -12.94
CA LYS A 38 -7.83 11.47 -11.61
C LYS A 38 -6.97 10.57 -10.73
N ASP A 39 -5.85 11.11 -10.25
CA ASP A 39 -5.00 10.40 -9.28
C ASP A 39 -5.69 10.42 -7.91
N GLN A 40 -5.75 9.24 -7.26
CA GLN A 40 -6.36 9.07 -5.95
C GLN A 40 -5.34 8.62 -4.90
N TYR A 41 -4.45 7.70 -5.27
CA TYR A 41 -3.45 7.13 -4.38
C TYR A 41 -2.12 7.00 -5.12
N PHE A 42 -1.04 7.28 -4.40
CA PHE A 42 0.33 7.04 -4.85
C PHE A 42 0.95 5.94 -3.98
N ASN A 43 1.97 5.26 -4.49
CA ASN A 43 2.73 4.32 -3.68
C ASN A 43 3.55 5.08 -2.63
N MET A 44 3.43 4.68 -1.37
CA MET A 44 4.16 5.32 -0.26
C MET A 44 5.65 4.94 -0.21
N LYS A 45 6.12 4.05 -1.10
CA LYS A 45 7.48 3.51 -1.10
C LYS A 45 8.54 4.60 -0.96
N ASN A 46 8.49 5.64 -1.79
CA ASN A 46 9.49 6.71 -1.79
C ASN A 46 9.56 7.48 -0.45
N ILE A 47 8.46 7.53 0.30
CA ILE A 47 8.42 8.16 1.62
C ILE A 47 8.95 7.18 2.67
N VAL A 48 8.50 5.92 2.62
CA VAL A 48 8.88 4.89 3.59
C VAL A 48 10.37 4.54 3.48
N GLU A 49 10.98 4.60 2.28
CA GLU A 49 12.42 4.36 2.07
C GLU A 49 13.32 5.30 2.88
N GLU A 50 12.86 6.51 3.18
CA GLU A 50 13.57 7.45 4.06
C GLU A 50 13.37 7.12 5.55
N HIS A 51 12.45 6.20 5.88
CA HIS A 51 12.05 5.83 7.23
C HIS A 51 12.05 4.31 7.46
N MET A 52 13.06 3.61 6.95
CA MET A 52 13.14 2.14 6.98
C MET A 52 13.09 1.54 8.38
N HIS A 53 13.45 2.30 9.42
CA HIS A 53 13.29 1.87 10.81
C HIS A 53 11.85 1.44 11.16
N LEU A 54 10.84 2.01 10.50
CA LEU A 54 9.44 1.61 10.68
C LEU A 54 9.20 0.16 10.23
N ILE A 55 9.76 -0.19 9.08
CA ILE A 55 9.67 -1.56 8.52
C ILE A 55 10.50 -2.54 9.35
N ASP A 56 11.73 -2.15 9.73
CA ASP A 56 12.63 -3.04 10.46
C ASP A 56 12.11 -3.31 11.88
N ASN A 57 11.54 -2.32 12.55
CA ASN A 57 10.90 -2.51 13.85
C ASN A 57 9.65 -3.40 13.76
N ALA A 58 8.84 -3.25 12.71
CA ALA A 58 7.68 -4.12 12.49
C ALA A 58 8.11 -5.57 12.20
N LYS A 59 9.16 -5.78 11.41
CA LYS A 59 9.75 -7.11 11.19
C LYS A 59 10.24 -7.74 12.49
N LEU A 60 11.00 -6.98 13.28
CA LEU A 60 11.51 -7.44 14.57
C LEU A 60 10.37 -7.83 15.52
N ALA A 61 9.27 -7.05 15.56
CA ALA A 61 8.09 -7.37 16.34
C ALA A 61 7.43 -8.68 15.89
N CYS A 62 7.31 -8.89 14.57
CA CYS A 62 6.83 -10.17 14.02
C CYS A 62 7.72 -11.34 14.47
N GLU A 63 9.02 -11.22 14.32
CA GLU A 63 9.99 -12.28 14.67
C GLU A 63 9.92 -12.63 16.18
N ARG A 64 9.81 -11.63 17.05
CA ARG A 64 9.68 -11.84 18.50
C ARG A 64 8.42 -12.60 18.90
N THR A 65 7.38 -12.55 18.10
CA THR A 65 6.14 -13.31 18.32
C THR A 65 6.10 -14.66 17.58
N GLY A 66 7.23 -15.04 16.97
CA GLY A 66 7.35 -16.30 16.22
C GLY A 66 6.69 -16.28 14.85
N LEU A 67 6.39 -15.08 14.32
CA LEU A 67 5.90 -14.91 12.96
C LEU A 67 7.08 -14.65 11.99
N THR A 68 6.94 -15.13 10.76
CA THR A 68 7.89 -14.80 9.69
C THR A 68 7.37 -13.57 8.95
N PRO A 69 8.08 -12.42 9.00
CA PRO A 69 7.63 -11.22 8.33
C PRO A 69 7.74 -11.37 6.81
N ILE A 70 6.70 -10.96 6.09
CA ILE A 70 6.69 -10.85 4.63
C ILE A 70 6.45 -9.38 4.28
N VAL A 71 7.43 -8.75 3.66
CA VAL A 71 7.28 -7.38 3.17
C VAL A 71 6.91 -7.41 1.70
N SER A 72 5.76 -6.85 1.38
CA SER A 72 5.26 -6.79 0.01
C SER A 72 4.61 -5.44 -0.28
N PRO A 73 4.68 -4.97 -1.52
CA PRO A 73 3.98 -3.75 -1.90
C PRO A 73 2.47 -3.97 -1.83
N ILE A 74 1.74 -2.98 -1.32
CA ILE A 74 0.28 -3.03 -1.29
C ILE A 74 -0.29 -2.67 -2.66
N ARG A 75 -1.27 -3.43 -3.12
CA ARG A 75 -1.85 -3.26 -4.46
C ARG A 75 -2.92 -2.17 -4.53
N GLY A 76 -3.46 -1.76 -3.42
CA GLY A 76 -4.53 -0.76 -3.32
C GLY A 76 -4.03 0.56 -2.73
N GLY A 77 -4.94 1.50 -2.58
CA GLY A 77 -4.73 2.67 -1.74
C GLY A 77 -5.13 2.35 -0.30
N THR A 78 -4.39 2.90 0.65
CA THR A 78 -4.66 2.77 2.09
C THR A 78 -4.66 4.13 2.77
N ASP A 79 -5.20 4.21 3.96
CA ASP A 79 -5.12 5.42 4.78
C ASP A 79 -3.66 5.74 5.14
N GLY A 80 -2.82 4.70 5.30
CA GLY A 80 -1.39 4.85 5.51
C GLY A 80 -0.69 5.57 4.35
N CYS A 81 -1.09 5.31 3.11
CA CYS A 81 -0.63 6.09 1.95
C CYS A 81 -0.99 7.56 2.08
N GLN A 82 -2.24 7.87 2.42
CA GLN A 82 -2.71 9.25 2.56
C GLN A 82 -1.97 9.99 3.69
N LEU A 83 -1.75 9.33 4.81
CA LEU A 83 -1.02 9.88 5.96
C LEU A 83 0.45 10.12 5.59
N SER A 84 1.07 9.18 4.90
CA SER A 84 2.47 9.30 4.46
C SER A 84 2.69 10.55 3.59
N PHE A 85 1.81 10.80 2.63
CA PHE A 85 1.89 12.00 1.78
C PHE A 85 1.51 13.31 2.51
N ARG A 86 0.96 13.23 3.72
CA ARG A 86 0.70 14.39 4.60
C ARG A 86 1.79 14.62 5.64
N GLY A 87 2.92 13.91 5.54
CA GLY A 87 4.08 14.08 6.41
C GLY A 87 4.13 13.13 7.61
N LEU A 88 3.26 12.10 7.66
CA LEU A 88 3.30 11.04 8.65
C LEU A 88 3.62 9.71 7.94
N PRO A 89 4.88 9.29 7.82
CA PRO A 89 5.23 8.00 7.26
C PRO A 89 4.50 6.86 8.00
N CYS A 90 3.61 6.16 7.29
CA CYS A 90 2.67 5.22 7.90
C CYS A 90 2.57 3.95 7.05
N PRO A 91 3.53 3.01 7.15
CA PRO A 91 3.42 1.72 6.50
C PRO A 91 2.32 0.87 7.12
N ASP A 92 1.72 0.01 6.30
CA ASP A 92 0.64 -0.86 6.74
C ASP A 92 1.17 -2.13 7.40
N ILE A 93 0.46 -2.63 8.41
CA ILE A 93 0.71 -3.91 9.08
C ILE A 93 -0.39 -4.89 8.68
N GLY A 94 -0.01 -6.12 8.33
CA GLY A 94 -0.96 -7.17 8.00
C GLY A 94 -1.80 -7.59 9.21
N THR A 95 -3.10 -7.72 9.02
CA THR A 95 -4.04 -8.14 10.06
C THR A 95 -4.15 -9.65 10.23
N GLY A 96 -3.59 -10.43 9.28
CA GLY A 96 -3.76 -11.90 9.25
C GLY A 96 -5.12 -12.36 8.70
N GLY A 97 -5.87 -11.47 8.06
CA GLY A 97 -7.13 -11.79 7.41
C GLY A 97 -6.94 -12.41 6.02
N HIS A 98 -8.01 -13.00 5.51
CA HIS A 98 -8.06 -13.66 4.21
C HIS A 98 -9.36 -13.34 3.47
N GLY A 99 -9.37 -13.50 2.14
CA GLY A 99 -10.55 -13.34 1.30
C GLY A 99 -11.09 -11.93 1.23
N TYR A 100 -10.22 -10.93 1.40
CA TYR A 100 -10.58 -9.51 1.43
C TYR A 100 -11.49 -9.09 0.28
N HIS A 101 -12.48 -8.25 0.60
CA HIS A 101 -13.50 -7.74 -0.32
C HIS A 101 -14.41 -8.82 -0.93
N GLY A 102 -14.40 -10.02 -0.37
CA GLY A 102 -15.23 -11.13 -0.83
C GLY A 102 -16.27 -11.57 0.21
N PRO A 103 -17.27 -12.39 -0.21
CA PRO A 103 -18.30 -12.89 0.71
C PRO A 103 -17.75 -13.86 1.76
N TYR A 104 -16.54 -14.34 1.57
CA TYR A 104 -15.86 -15.25 2.49
C TYR A 104 -14.69 -14.58 3.22
N GLU A 105 -14.70 -13.26 3.35
CA GLU A 105 -13.71 -12.55 4.13
C GLU A 105 -13.74 -13.01 5.57
N HIS A 106 -12.59 -13.42 6.09
CA HIS A 106 -12.47 -14.00 7.43
C HIS A 106 -11.07 -13.78 8.02
N ILE A 107 -11.00 -13.94 9.33
CA ILE A 107 -9.76 -14.01 10.09
C ILE A 107 -9.92 -15.08 11.18
N SER A 108 -8.85 -15.82 11.47
CA SER A 108 -8.88 -16.76 12.59
C SER A 108 -8.66 -16.02 13.92
N VAL A 109 -9.22 -16.54 15.00
CA VAL A 109 -8.98 -16.00 16.37
C VAL A 109 -7.48 -16.04 16.68
N GLN A 110 -6.81 -17.12 16.32
CA GLN A 110 -5.36 -17.25 16.52
C GLN A 110 -4.53 -16.17 15.79
N SER A 111 -4.96 -15.78 14.58
CA SER A 111 -4.32 -14.69 13.85
C SER A 111 -4.56 -13.34 14.53
N MET A 112 -5.77 -13.13 15.06
CA MET A 112 -6.10 -11.90 15.80
C MET A 112 -5.21 -11.79 17.06
N ASP A 113 -5.11 -12.84 17.86
CA ASP A 113 -4.26 -12.88 19.07
C ASP A 113 -2.79 -12.60 18.69
N LYS A 114 -2.28 -13.23 17.62
CA LYS A 114 -0.91 -13.03 17.18
C LYS A 114 -0.61 -11.59 16.72
N VAL A 115 -1.56 -10.94 16.05
CA VAL A 115 -1.40 -9.55 15.67
C VAL A 115 -1.39 -8.63 16.88
N VAL A 116 -2.21 -8.91 17.90
CA VAL A 116 -2.18 -8.16 19.17
C VAL A 116 -0.83 -8.32 19.86
N ASP A 117 -0.31 -9.54 19.98
CA ASP A 117 1.02 -9.80 20.54
C ASP A 117 2.11 -9.02 19.80
N MET A 118 2.07 -9.04 18.45
CA MET A 118 3.01 -8.29 17.59
C MET A 118 2.92 -6.79 17.84
N MET A 119 1.74 -6.22 17.95
CA MET A 119 1.56 -4.80 18.22
C MET A 119 2.11 -4.41 19.59
N ILE A 120 1.93 -5.26 20.61
CA ILE A 120 2.49 -5.06 21.95
C ILE A 120 4.03 -5.06 21.88
N GLU A 121 4.62 -6.02 21.15
CA GLU A 121 6.08 -6.05 20.95
C GLU A 121 6.59 -4.82 20.18
N LEU A 122 5.85 -4.35 19.18
CA LEU A 122 6.20 -3.14 18.44
C LEU A 122 6.24 -1.91 19.37
N VAL A 123 5.24 -1.76 20.23
CA VAL A 123 5.22 -0.67 21.24
C VAL A 123 6.39 -0.79 22.21
N LYS A 124 6.74 -2.00 22.67
CA LYS A 124 7.92 -2.22 23.53
C LYS A 124 9.21 -1.84 22.82
N ILE A 125 9.36 -2.18 21.54
CA ILE A 125 10.53 -1.78 20.76
C ILE A 125 10.67 -0.26 20.78
N TYR A 126 9.60 0.48 20.46
CA TYR A 126 9.63 1.93 20.45
C TYR A 126 9.82 2.56 21.84
N SER A 127 9.35 1.93 22.91
CA SER A 127 9.54 2.43 24.28
C SER A 127 11.00 2.41 24.75
N THR A 128 11.86 1.65 24.07
CA THR A 128 13.31 1.59 24.39
C THR A 128 14.14 2.63 23.63
N PHE A 129 13.57 3.31 22.65
CA PHE A 129 14.21 4.44 22.01
C PHE A 129 14.13 5.64 22.95
N SER A 130 15.24 5.97 23.61
CA SER A 130 15.37 7.26 24.29
C SER A 130 15.38 8.36 23.21
N VAL A 131 14.48 9.30 23.33
CA VAL A 131 14.47 10.55 22.56
C VAL A 131 15.66 11.40 22.97
#